data_2c01a99cf6e296ebd817584c7ca7a6a8
#
_entry.id   2c01a99cf6e296ebd817584c7ca7a6a8
#
_cell.length_a   1.000
_cell.length_b   1.000
_cell.length_c   1.000
_cell.angle_alpha   90.00
_cell.angle_beta   90.00
_cell.angle_gamma   90.00
#
_symmetry.space_group_name_H-M   'P 1'
#
loop_
_entity.id
_entity.type
_entity.pdbx_description
1 polymer ?
#
loop_
_entity_poly.entity_id
_entity_poly.type
_entity_poly.pdbx_seq_one_letter_code
_entity_poly.pdbx_strand_id
1 'polypeptide(L)'
;GYHGDSCVTLCVGEGVPEQARTLARVAQESLMKGLATVKAGSTLLDLAGAVQDHVEANGFAVVEDYTGHGVGRNLHEEPSVFNYRTRELPNMKLRAGMTLAVEPILNAGSKACRTLRDRWTVVTVDGSLSAQWEHTIAVTSDGCEILTDRDF
;
A
#
# COMPACT_ATOMS: atom_id res chain seq x y z
N GLY A 1 -18.00 -16.09 1.01
CA GLY A 1 -17.84 -15.79 2.27
C GLY A 1 -16.65 -15.02 2.81
N TYR A 2 -15.58 -14.72 1.98
CA TYR A 2 -14.44 -13.88 2.37
C TYR A 2 -14.29 -12.75 1.39
N HIS A 3 -13.73 -11.61 1.86
CA HIS A 3 -13.42 -10.46 1.03
C HIS A 3 -12.02 -10.62 0.42
N GLY A 4 -11.82 -10.03 -0.75
CA GLY A 4 -10.53 -9.73 -1.35
C GLY A 4 -10.55 -8.26 -1.74
N ASP A 5 -9.48 -7.54 -1.41
CA ASP A 5 -9.31 -6.12 -1.74
C ASP A 5 -8.14 -5.92 -2.68
N SER A 6 -8.27 -5.03 -3.64
CA SER A 6 -7.19 -4.78 -4.58
C SER A 6 -7.39 -3.48 -5.37
N CYS A 7 -6.29 -2.78 -5.63
CA CYS A 7 -6.27 -1.56 -6.40
C CYS A 7 -5.12 -1.55 -7.42
N VAL A 8 -5.32 -0.87 -8.54
CA VAL A 8 -4.31 -0.65 -9.57
C VAL A 8 -4.42 0.75 -10.16
N THR A 9 -3.29 1.40 -10.35
CA THR A 9 -3.19 2.66 -11.09
C THR A 9 -2.79 2.37 -12.52
N LEU A 10 -3.67 2.69 -13.49
CA LEU A 10 -3.44 2.51 -14.91
C LEU A 10 -3.17 3.85 -15.61
N CYS A 11 -2.15 3.87 -16.46
CA CYS A 11 -1.86 4.98 -17.35
C CYS A 11 -2.58 4.78 -18.67
N VAL A 12 -3.60 5.60 -18.97
CA VAL A 12 -4.44 5.44 -20.17
C VAL A 12 -4.05 6.45 -21.25
N GLY A 13 -3.76 5.94 -22.46
CA GLY A 13 -3.40 6.74 -23.63
C GLY A 13 -1.92 7.12 -23.69
N GLU A 14 -1.53 7.75 -24.81
CA GLU A 14 -0.13 8.09 -25.11
C GLU A 14 0.34 9.40 -24.42
N GLY A 15 -0.58 10.29 -24.10
CA GLY A 15 -0.31 11.62 -23.54
C GLY A 15 -0.05 11.68 -22.03
N VAL A 16 0.11 10.54 -21.36
CA VAL A 16 0.34 10.51 -19.90
C VAL A 16 1.73 11.09 -19.60
N PRO A 17 1.83 12.12 -18.71
CA PRO A 17 3.11 12.70 -18.32
C PRO A 17 4.06 11.65 -17.71
N GLU A 18 5.36 11.81 -17.95
CA GLU A 18 6.38 10.89 -17.43
C GLU A 18 6.36 10.80 -15.89
N GLN A 19 6.11 11.91 -15.22
CA GLN A 19 5.95 11.91 -13.76
C GLN A 19 4.82 11.00 -13.30
N ALA A 20 3.67 10.98 -14.00
CA ALA A 20 2.54 10.11 -13.66
C ALA A 20 2.87 8.62 -13.91
N ARG A 21 3.58 8.32 -15.01
CA ARG A 21 4.06 6.95 -15.29
C ARG A 21 5.03 6.47 -14.22
N THR A 22 5.98 7.33 -13.86
CA THR A 22 6.96 7.03 -12.80
C THR A 22 6.28 6.82 -11.46
N LEU A 23 5.34 7.69 -11.08
CA LEU A 23 4.58 7.57 -9.82
C LEU A 23 3.80 6.24 -9.77
N ALA A 24 3.08 5.90 -10.83
CA ALA A 24 2.31 4.64 -10.90
C ALA A 24 3.22 3.40 -10.81
N ARG A 25 4.37 3.42 -11.51
CA ARG A 25 5.37 2.35 -11.45
C ARG A 25 5.98 2.23 -10.06
N VAL A 26 6.38 3.34 -9.44
CA VAL A 26 6.96 3.33 -8.08
C VAL A 26 5.94 2.86 -7.04
N ALA A 27 4.65 3.19 -7.21
CA ALA A 27 3.59 2.66 -6.33
C ALA A 27 3.53 1.13 -6.41
N GLN A 28 3.53 0.55 -7.61
CA GLN A 28 3.59 -0.90 -7.80
C GLN A 28 4.86 -1.51 -7.20
N GLU A 29 6.02 -0.95 -7.55
CA GLU A 29 7.30 -1.44 -7.07
C GLU A 29 7.40 -1.40 -5.55
N SER A 30 6.90 -0.33 -4.90
CA SER A 30 6.92 -0.18 -3.44
C SER A 30 6.08 -1.27 -2.76
N LEU A 31 4.90 -1.59 -3.30
CA LEU A 31 4.09 -2.71 -2.85
C LEU A 31 4.89 -4.01 -2.92
N MET A 32 5.46 -4.33 -4.09
CA MET A 32 6.22 -5.58 -4.27
C MET A 32 7.48 -5.65 -3.38
N LYS A 33 8.15 -4.50 -3.11
CA LYS A 33 9.26 -4.42 -2.14
C LYS A 33 8.80 -4.72 -0.71
N GLY A 34 7.63 -4.19 -0.31
CA GLY A 34 7.02 -4.52 0.97
C GLY A 34 6.70 -6.01 1.06
N LEU A 35 6.02 -6.57 0.06
CA LEU A 35 5.64 -8.00 0.04
C LEU A 35 6.84 -8.94 0.08
N ALA A 36 7.97 -8.56 -0.52
CA ALA A 36 9.20 -9.36 -0.47
C ALA A 36 9.78 -9.55 0.94
N THR A 37 9.38 -8.73 1.92
CA THR A 37 9.78 -8.88 3.34
C THR A 37 8.84 -9.77 4.13
N VAL A 38 7.66 -10.08 3.59
CA VAL A 38 6.58 -10.77 4.30
C VAL A 38 6.87 -12.26 4.36
N LYS A 39 6.90 -12.80 5.60
CA LYS A 39 6.91 -14.22 5.93
C LYS A 39 6.56 -14.41 7.40
N ALA A 40 6.26 -15.63 7.82
CA ALA A 40 6.07 -15.91 9.23
C ALA A 40 7.32 -15.53 10.05
N GLY A 41 7.14 -14.70 11.08
CA GLY A 41 8.19 -14.19 11.95
C GLY A 41 8.77 -12.83 11.59
N SER A 42 8.60 -12.34 10.34
CA SER A 42 8.86 -10.92 10.00
C SER A 42 7.82 -10.02 10.66
N THR A 43 8.00 -8.72 10.59
CA THR A 43 7.15 -7.76 11.28
C THR A 43 6.46 -6.80 10.31
N LEU A 44 5.38 -6.16 10.76
CA LEU A 44 4.73 -5.08 10.00
C LEU A 44 5.67 -3.90 9.74
N LEU A 45 6.62 -3.61 10.65
CA LEU A 45 7.61 -2.55 10.41
C LEU A 45 8.65 -2.93 9.36
N ASP A 46 8.96 -4.22 9.15
CA ASP A 46 9.82 -4.66 8.04
C ASP A 46 9.16 -4.35 6.70
N LEU A 47 7.86 -4.66 6.57
CA LEU A 47 7.05 -4.34 5.40
C LEU A 47 6.97 -2.82 5.19
N ALA A 48 6.53 -2.09 6.22
CA ALA A 48 6.36 -0.64 6.17
C ALA A 48 7.66 0.08 5.80
N GLY A 49 8.79 -0.38 6.37
CA GLY A 49 10.10 0.17 6.08
C GLY A 49 10.53 -0.04 4.63
N ALA A 50 10.33 -1.23 4.07
CA ALA A 50 10.68 -1.52 2.69
C ALA A 50 9.85 -0.71 1.69
N VAL A 51 8.55 -0.50 1.97
CA VAL A 51 7.69 0.39 1.18
C VAL A 51 8.21 1.82 1.22
N GLN A 52 8.36 2.38 2.44
CA GLN A 52 8.76 3.78 2.62
C GLN A 52 10.12 4.08 2.00
N ASP A 53 11.12 3.24 2.24
CA ASP A 53 12.48 3.45 1.70
C ASP A 53 12.48 3.50 0.18
N HIS A 54 11.69 2.65 -0.48
CA HIS A 54 11.60 2.65 -1.94
C HIS A 54 10.92 3.92 -2.46
N VAL A 55 9.82 4.34 -1.82
CA VAL A 55 9.06 5.54 -2.20
C VAL A 55 9.93 6.79 -2.07
N GLU A 56 10.56 6.98 -0.91
CA GLU A 56 11.40 8.15 -0.61
C GLU A 56 12.66 8.21 -1.48
N ALA A 57 13.27 7.06 -1.78
CA ALA A 57 14.42 6.98 -2.70
C ALA A 57 14.09 7.43 -4.13
N ASN A 58 12.80 7.37 -4.52
CA ASN A 58 12.31 7.86 -5.81
C ASN A 58 11.73 9.29 -5.75
N GLY A 59 11.88 10.00 -4.61
CA GLY A 59 11.47 11.39 -4.44
C GLY A 59 9.96 11.60 -4.26
N PHE A 60 9.22 10.56 -3.88
CA PHE A 60 7.79 10.61 -3.58
C PHE A 60 7.53 10.51 -2.07
N ALA A 61 6.31 10.79 -1.65
CA ALA A 61 5.88 10.72 -0.27
C ALA A 61 4.83 9.62 -0.08
N VAL A 62 4.94 8.84 1.01
CA VAL A 62 3.89 7.91 1.44
C VAL A 62 2.80 8.70 2.15
N VAL A 63 1.54 8.48 1.78
CA VAL A 63 0.38 9.03 2.50
C VAL A 63 0.25 8.30 3.84
N GLU A 64 0.11 9.07 4.93
CA GLU A 64 0.06 8.54 6.30
C GLU A 64 -1.36 8.47 6.88
N ASP A 65 -2.34 9.14 6.23
CA ASP A 65 -3.72 9.20 6.70
C ASP A 65 -4.52 7.91 6.47
N TYR A 66 -3.98 6.97 5.66
CA TYR A 66 -4.60 5.72 5.30
C TYR A 66 -3.63 4.55 5.47
N THR A 67 -4.19 3.41 5.83
CA THR A 67 -3.43 2.17 6.08
C THR A 67 -4.09 1.00 5.39
N GLY A 68 -3.32 -0.02 5.07
CA GLY A 68 -3.85 -1.34 4.83
C GLY A 68 -4.41 -1.96 6.12
N HIS A 69 -4.93 -3.16 6.01
CA HIS A 69 -5.68 -3.80 7.08
C HIS A 69 -5.65 -5.32 6.98
N GLY A 70 -6.07 -6.00 8.05
CA GLY A 70 -6.49 -7.38 7.95
C GLY A 70 -7.74 -7.48 7.07
N VAL A 71 -7.90 -8.58 6.36
CA VAL A 71 -9.08 -8.85 5.53
C VAL A 71 -9.54 -10.29 5.70
N GLY A 72 -10.84 -10.50 5.76
CA GLY A 72 -11.37 -11.82 5.99
C GLY A 72 -12.88 -11.90 5.75
N ARG A 73 -13.65 -12.21 6.76
CA ARG A 73 -15.12 -12.18 6.69
C ARG A 73 -15.66 -10.77 6.60
N ASN A 74 -14.95 -9.81 7.21
CA ASN A 74 -15.19 -8.38 7.01
C ASN A 74 -14.14 -7.83 6.05
N LEU A 75 -14.50 -6.77 5.34
CA LEU A 75 -13.57 -6.08 4.44
C LEU A 75 -12.39 -5.52 5.23
N HIS A 76 -12.65 -4.87 6.36
CA HIS A 76 -11.62 -4.33 7.25
C HIS A 76 -11.61 -5.10 8.57
N GLU A 77 -10.47 -5.71 8.87
CA GLU A 77 -10.17 -6.42 10.11
C GLU A 77 -8.82 -5.95 10.68
N GLU A 78 -8.55 -6.24 11.95
CA GLU A 78 -7.21 -6.07 12.51
C GLU A 78 -6.20 -7.07 11.90
N PRO A 79 -4.92 -6.69 11.80
CA PRO A 79 -4.31 -5.43 12.25
C PRO A 79 -4.35 -4.33 11.18
N SER A 80 -4.14 -3.06 11.60
CA SER A 80 -3.77 -2.00 10.65
C SER A 80 -2.38 -2.28 10.07
N VAL A 81 -2.23 -2.12 8.74
CA VAL A 81 -1.00 -2.37 7.99
C VAL A 81 -0.46 -1.05 7.46
N PHE A 82 0.48 -0.44 8.20
CA PHE A 82 1.09 0.83 7.80
C PHE A 82 2.06 0.63 6.63
N ASN A 83 2.11 1.62 5.74
CA ASN A 83 3.03 1.67 4.60
C ASN A 83 4.25 2.59 4.88
N TYR A 84 4.41 3.01 6.13
CA TYR A 84 5.49 3.87 6.63
C TYR A 84 5.85 3.47 8.07
N ARG A 85 7.05 3.82 8.52
CA ARG A 85 7.49 3.54 9.90
C ARG A 85 6.73 4.41 10.88
N THR A 86 6.06 3.77 11.83
CA THR A 86 5.34 4.44 12.91
C THR A 86 5.67 3.80 14.26
N ARG A 87 5.52 4.60 15.33
CA ARG A 87 5.60 4.13 16.71
C ARG A 87 4.23 4.09 17.40
N GLU A 88 3.18 4.41 16.68
CA GLU A 88 1.82 4.52 17.22
C GLU A 88 1.22 3.16 17.57
N LEU A 89 1.67 2.10 16.90
CA LEU A 89 1.22 0.74 17.17
C LEU A 89 2.41 -0.18 17.53
N PRO A 90 2.16 -1.23 18.33
CA PRO A 90 3.14 -2.28 18.58
C PRO A 90 3.60 -2.91 17.27
N ASN A 91 4.91 -3.14 17.13
CA ASN A 91 5.42 -3.87 15.97
C ASN A 91 4.98 -5.34 16.03
N MET A 92 3.94 -5.69 15.28
CA MET A 92 3.37 -7.03 15.27
C MET A 92 4.21 -7.97 14.39
N LYS A 93 4.46 -9.18 14.92
CA LYS A 93 5.02 -10.28 14.14
C LYS A 93 3.95 -10.95 13.30
N LEU A 94 4.26 -11.16 12.02
CA LEU A 94 3.41 -11.87 11.08
C LEU A 94 3.42 -13.38 11.38
N ARG A 95 2.29 -14.03 11.16
CA ARG A 95 2.10 -15.47 11.33
C ARG A 95 1.51 -16.05 10.06
N ALA A 96 1.94 -17.26 9.69
CA ALA A 96 1.34 -18.00 8.58
C ALA A 96 -0.18 -18.12 8.76
N GLY A 97 -0.93 -17.93 7.69
CA GLY A 97 -2.39 -17.90 7.67
C GLY A 97 -3.03 -16.53 7.90
N MET A 98 -2.27 -15.49 8.26
CA MET A 98 -2.80 -14.13 8.25
C MET A 98 -3.09 -13.68 6.81
N THR A 99 -4.22 -13.00 6.61
CA THR A 99 -4.62 -12.36 5.34
C THR A 99 -4.66 -10.86 5.53
N LEU A 100 -3.95 -10.15 4.66
CA LEU A 100 -3.71 -8.71 4.80
C LEU A 100 -3.95 -8.02 3.45
N ALA A 101 -4.58 -6.84 3.46
CA ALA A 101 -4.54 -5.86 2.38
C ALA A 101 -3.33 -4.95 2.59
N VAL A 102 -2.45 -4.88 1.60
CA VAL A 102 -1.26 -4.03 1.58
C VAL A 102 -1.42 -3.05 0.43
N GLU A 103 -1.52 -1.75 0.75
CA GLU A 103 -2.06 -0.74 -0.16
C GLU A 103 -1.33 0.61 -0.08
N PRO A 104 -0.05 0.69 -0.43
CA PRO A 104 0.66 1.97 -0.41
C PRO A 104 0.02 3.00 -1.33
N ILE A 105 -0.26 4.19 -0.77
CA ILE A 105 -0.70 5.38 -1.49
C ILE A 105 0.47 6.37 -1.49
N LEU A 106 0.84 6.83 -2.68
CA LEU A 106 1.97 7.73 -2.90
C LEU A 106 1.51 9.05 -3.47
N ASN A 107 2.08 10.16 -2.96
CA ASN A 107 1.92 11.48 -3.54
C ASN A 107 3.21 11.94 -4.22
N ALA A 108 3.06 12.61 -5.36
CA ALA A 108 4.20 13.21 -6.07
C ALA A 108 4.75 14.47 -5.39
N GLY A 109 4.01 15.04 -4.45
CA GLY A 109 4.39 16.19 -3.63
C GLY A 109 4.41 15.83 -2.15
N SER A 110 3.72 16.64 -1.33
CA SER A 110 3.64 16.39 0.10
C SER A 110 2.74 15.19 0.43
N LYS A 111 2.99 14.55 1.57
CA LYS A 111 2.15 13.44 2.06
C LYS A 111 0.75 13.86 2.50
N ALA A 112 0.49 15.16 2.66
CA ALA A 112 -0.74 15.68 3.21
C ALA A 112 -1.93 15.52 2.25
N CYS A 113 -3.03 14.99 2.77
CA CYS A 113 -4.30 14.84 2.08
C CYS A 113 -5.41 15.64 2.78
N ARG A 114 -6.51 15.86 2.10
CA ARG A 114 -7.72 16.44 2.68
C ARG A 114 -8.98 15.84 2.07
N THR A 115 -9.98 15.60 2.89
CA THR A 115 -11.31 15.18 2.43
C THR A 115 -12.11 16.39 1.99
N LEU A 116 -12.80 16.29 0.86
CA LEU A 116 -13.66 17.34 0.33
C LEU A 116 -14.99 17.45 1.11
N ARG A 117 -15.82 18.44 0.74
CA ARG A 117 -17.11 18.70 1.41
C ARG A 117 -18.12 17.57 1.29
N ASP A 118 -17.98 16.71 0.28
CA ASP A 118 -18.80 15.50 0.10
C ASP A 118 -18.50 14.40 1.16
N ARG A 119 -17.48 14.61 2.00
CA ARG A 119 -17.02 13.69 3.05
C ARG A 119 -16.54 12.32 2.53
N TRP A 120 -16.24 12.25 1.25
CA TRP A 120 -15.80 11.04 0.57
C TRP A 120 -14.53 11.26 -0.25
N THR A 121 -14.56 12.21 -1.15
CA THR A 121 -13.43 12.47 -2.05
C THR A 121 -12.23 13.00 -1.29
N VAL A 122 -11.10 12.33 -1.45
CA VAL A 122 -9.80 12.71 -0.88
C VAL A 122 -8.89 13.22 -1.99
N VAL A 123 -8.23 14.34 -1.74
CA VAL A 123 -7.30 14.97 -2.68
C VAL A 123 -6.01 15.35 -1.96
N THR A 124 -4.90 15.46 -2.70
CA THR A 124 -3.65 16.01 -2.19
C THR A 124 -3.83 17.49 -1.83
N VAL A 125 -3.21 17.94 -0.76
CA VAL A 125 -3.34 19.35 -0.31
C VAL A 125 -2.69 20.31 -1.30
N ASP A 126 -1.58 19.91 -1.91
CA ASP A 126 -0.78 20.71 -2.86
C ASP A 126 -1.20 20.54 -4.32
N GLY A 127 -2.23 19.73 -4.62
CA GLY A 127 -2.68 19.45 -5.99
C GLY A 127 -1.76 18.56 -6.79
N SER A 128 -0.76 17.91 -6.16
CA SER A 128 0.11 16.94 -6.80
C SER A 128 -0.62 15.65 -7.16
N LEU A 129 -0.03 14.86 -8.08
CA LEU A 129 -0.57 13.54 -8.45
C LEU A 129 -0.45 12.56 -7.29
N SER A 130 -1.39 11.63 -7.23
CA SER A 130 -1.36 10.49 -6.31
C SER A 130 -1.58 9.18 -7.07
N ALA A 131 -0.99 8.09 -6.58
CA ALA A 131 -1.18 6.75 -7.12
C ALA A 131 -1.25 5.72 -6.00
N GLN A 132 -1.99 4.64 -6.23
CA GLN A 132 -2.15 3.51 -5.32
C GLN A 132 -2.00 2.20 -6.06
N TRP A 133 -1.38 1.23 -5.39
CA TRP A 133 -1.44 -0.18 -5.75
C TRP A 133 -1.75 -0.99 -4.51
N GLU A 134 -2.49 -2.08 -4.70
CA GLU A 134 -2.93 -2.91 -3.59
C GLU A 134 -3.05 -4.37 -3.99
N HIS A 135 -2.68 -5.24 -3.05
CA HIS A 135 -3.00 -6.65 -3.08
C HIS A 135 -3.48 -7.16 -1.73
N THR A 136 -4.43 -8.09 -1.78
CA THR A 136 -4.68 -9.00 -0.67
C THR A 136 -3.67 -10.14 -0.74
N ILE A 137 -3.02 -10.43 0.38
CA ILE A 137 -2.03 -11.51 0.50
C ILE A 137 -2.38 -12.47 1.63
N ALA A 138 -1.89 -13.70 1.51
CA ALA A 138 -1.81 -14.66 2.61
C ALA A 138 -0.35 -14.84 3.04
N VAL A 139 -0.05 -14.68 4.33
CA VAL A 139 1.28 -14.94 4.88
C VAL A 139 1.55 -16.44 4.91
N THR A 140 2.69 -16.88 4.39
CA THR A 140 3.15 -18.28 4.44
C THR A 140 4.33 -18.45 5.40
N SER A 141 4.84 -19.66 5.54
CA SER A 141 6.01 -19.96 6.39
C SER A 141 7.27 -19.23 5.93
N ASP A 142 7.43 -19.02 4.63
CA ASP A 142 8.65 -18.57 3.96
C ASP A 142 8.46 -17.37 3.04
N GLY A 143 7.22 -16.86 2.90
CA GLY A 143 6.88 -15.73 2.06
C GLY A 143 5.44 -15.29 2.23
N CYS A 144 4.84 -14.83 1.12
CA CYS A 144 3.40 -14.60 1.02
C CYS A 144 2.87 -15.05 -0.35
N GLU A 145 1.61 -15.39 -0.38
CA GLU A 145 0.84 -15.66 -1.59
C GLU A 145 -0.02 -14.44 -1.90
N ILE A 146 0.03 -13.94 -3.13
CA ILE A 146 -0.84 -12.86 -3.61
C ILE A 146 -2.16 -13.49 -4.03
N LEU A 147 -3.23 -13.19 -3.28
CA LEU A 147 -4.57 -13.75 -3.53
C LEU A 147 -5.35 -12.98 -4.61
N THR A 148 -4.93 -11.78 -4.93
CA THR A 148 -5.52 -10.89 -5.93
C THR A 148 -4.57 -10.65 -7.10
N ASP A 149 -3.79 -11.67 -7.47
CA ASP A 149 -2.88 -11.59 -8.61
C ASP A 149 -3.63 -11.37 -9.92
N ARG A 150 -2.99 -10.70 -10.87
CA ARG A 150 -3.60 -10.25 -12.13
C ARG A 150 -2.69 -10.55 -13.30
N ASP A 151 -3.27 -11.09 -14.35
CA ASP A 151 -2.63 -11.29 -15.65
C ASP A 151 -2.76 -10.00 -16.50
N PHE A 152 -1.80 -9.05 -16.37
CA PHE A 152 -1.64 -7.95 -17.34
C PHE A 152 -0.21 -7.65 -17.69
#